data_11938eb9701ccc1861a3a3087b7ce5d0
#
_entry.id   11938eb9701ccc1861a3a3087b7ce5d0
#
_cell.length_a   1.000
_cell.length_b   1.000
_cell.length_c   1.000
_cell.angle_alpha   90.00
_cell.angle_beta   90.00
_cell.angle_gamma   90.00
#
_symmetry.space_group_name_H-M   'P 1'
#
loop_
_entity.id
_entity.type
_entity.pdbx_description
1 polymer ?
#
loop_
_entity_poly.entity_id
_entity_poly.type
_entity_poly.pdbx_seq_one_letter_code
_entity_poly.pdbx_strand_id
1 'polypeptide(L)'
;CLYRYEHGADENRAKGKTFFNSVQVSSPGKNTVYLPVNSVNRTKLEYDKDNTLTFDVAFPDYCHKDYYIKYRMDGLGENWTKTVNNLPIKYSRLPYGKYTFEADIYSASDELLDKISYPVTINPPFYLSYWAFAFYVLLFIGLIIGVKWYISHTIKRKKHVSTVILI
;
A
#
# COMPACT_ATOMS: atom_id res chain seq x y z
N CYS A 1 -37.28 -26.53 12.60
CA CYS A 1 -36.54 -26.49 13.86
C CYS A 1 -37.29 -25.56 14.80
N LEU A 2 -37.99 -26.10 15.80
CA LEU A 2 -38.63 -25.35 16.86
C LEU A 2 -37.59 -25.00 17.92
N TYR A 3 -37.07 -23.78 17.89
CA TYR A 3 -36.34 -23.26 19.04
C TYR A 3 -37.31 -22.48 19.93
N ARG A 4 -37.59 -23.00 21.11
CA ARG A 4 -38.30 -22.34 22.19
C ARG A 4 -37.49 -21.12 22.62
N TYR A 5 -38.06 -19.94 22.51
CA TYR A 5 -37.50 -18.69 23.01
C TYR A 5 -37.66 -18.67 24.53
N GLU A 6 -36.63 -19.00 25.27
CA GLU A 6 -36.55 -18.68 26.69
C GLU A 6 -35.88 -17.32 26.84
N HIS A 7 -36.67 -16.38 27.35
CA HIS A 7 -36.22 -15.05 27.77
C HIS A 7 -35.35 -15.22 29.03
N GLY A 8 -34.10 -15.39 28.85
CA GLY A 8 -33.10 -15.45 29.93
C GLY A 8 -31.74 -15.06 29.36
N ALA A 9 -31.31 -13.89 29.79
CA ALA A 9 -30.04 -13.28 29.47
C ALA A 9 -28.89 -14.29 29.32
N ASP A 10 -28.50 -14.56 28.10
CA ASP A 10 -27.18 -15.12 27.82
C ASP A 10 -26.41 -14.09 27.00
N GLU A 11 -25.81 -13.16 27.73
CA GLU A 11 -24.87 -12.13 27.22
C GLU A 11 -23.58 -12.75 26.67
N ASN A 12 -23.51 -14.08 26.63
CA ASN A 12 -22.36 -14.84 26.20
C ASN A 12 -22.62 -15.66 24.93
N ARG A 13 -23.47 -15.13 24.01
CA ARG A 13 -23.52 -15.64 22.65
C ARG A 13 -22.17 -15.38 22.02
N ALA A 14 -21.51 -16.44 21.59
CA ALA A 14 -20.28 -16.37 20.83
C ALA A 14 -20.51 -15.46 19.63
N LYS A 15 -20.15 -14.19 19.77
CA LYS A 15 -20.17 -13.22 18.67
C LYS A 15 -19.27 -13.79 17.57
N GLY A 16 -19.80 -13.90 16.36
CA GLY A 16 -19.01 -14.30 15.21
C GLY A 16 -17.77 -13.40 15.14
N LYS A 17 -16.60 -13.98 14.97
CA LYS A 17 -15.35 -13.21 14.86
C LYS A 17 -15.05 -12.99 13.39
N THR A 18 -14.83 -11.74 13.00
CA THR A 18 -14.43 -11.38 11.66
C THR A 18 -13.03 -11.88 11.34
N PHE A 19 -12.82 -12.36 10.13
CA PHE A 19 -11.49 -12.71 9.64
C PHE A 19 -11.33 -12.33 8.17
N PHE A 20 -10.07 -12.21 7.75
CA PHE A 20 -9.77 -12.10 6.33
C PHE A 20 -9.78 -13.49 5.70
N ASN A 21 -10.65 -13.68 4.72
CA ASN A 21 -10.63 -14.89 3.88
C ASN A 21 -9.39 -14.91 2.99
N SER A 22 -9.10 -13.76 2.36
CA SER A 22 -7.85 -13.57 1.64
C SER A 22 -7.44 -12.08 1.58
N VAL A 23 -6.15 -11.84 1.53
CA VAL A 23 -5.56 -10.55 1.19
C VAL A 23 -4.63 -10.77 0.01
N GLN A 24 -4.85 -10.07 -1.10
CA GLN A 24 -4.15 -10.30 -2.36
C GLN A 24 -3.59 -9.01 -2.91
N VAL A 25 -2.41 -9.12 -3.53
CA VAL A 25 -1.83 -8.07 -4.36
C VAL A 25 -1.73 -8.57 -5.79
N SER A 26 -2.28 -7.83 -6.70
CA SER A 26 -2.18 -8.09 -8.12
C SER A 26 -1.63 -6.87 -8.86
N SER A 27 -0.81 -7.13 -9.89
CA SER A 27 -0.30 -6.12 -10.80
C SER A 27 -0.44 -6.65 -12.22
N PRO A 28 -0.72 -5.79 -13.22
CA PRO A 28 -0.80 -6.22 -14.61
C PRO A 28 0.48 -6.92 -15.06
N GLY A 29 0.33 -8.11 -15.64
CA GLY A 29 1.46 -8.92 -16.12
C GLY A 29 2.27 -9.64 -15.04
N LYS A 30 1.86 -9.61 -13.78
CA LYS A 30 2.46 -10.36 -12.68
C LYS A 30 1.44 -11.32 -12.07
N ASN A 31 1.94 -12.40 -11.46
CA ASN A 31 1.08 -13.31 -10.72
C ASN A 31 0.51 -12.64 -9.47
N THR A 32 -0.74 -12.96 -9.14
CA THR A 32 -1.36 -12.52 -7.90
C THR A 32 -0.62 -13.15 -6.71
N VAL A 33 -0.23 -12.33 -5.77
CA VAL A 33 0.46 -12.74 -4.53
C VAL A 33 -0.54 -12.70 -3.38
N TYR A 34 -0.68 -13.82 -2.67
CA TYR A 34 -1.48 -13.91 -1.47
C TYR A 34 -0.64 -13.52 -0.25
N LEU A 35 -1.18 -12.64 0.55
CA LEU A 35 -0.53 -12.15 1.77
C LEU A 35 -1.02 -12.94 3.00
N PRO A 36 -0.21 -13.06 4.06
CA PRO A 36 -0.61 -13.74 5.27
C PRO A 36 -1.75 -13.00 5.96
N VAL A 37 -2.88 -13.67 6.16
CA VAL A 37 -4.10 -13.09 6.77
C VAL A 37 -3.99 -12.83 8.27
N ASN A 38 -3.09 -13.52 8.98
CA ASN A 38 -2.90 -13.42 10.44
C ASN A 38 -1.62 -12.65 10.81
N SER A 39 -1.13 -11.75 9.96
CA SER A 39 0.10 -11.02 10.28
C SER A 39 -0.17 -9.97 11.36
N VAL A 40 0.34 -10.21 12.56
CA VAL A 40 0.45 -9.20 13.63
C VAL A 40 1.44 -8.10 13.23
N ASN A 41 2.35 -8.41 12.32
CA ASN A 41 3.36 -7.49 11.79
C ASN A 41 2.88 -6.83 10.50
N ARG A 42 3.28 -5.59 10.28
CA ARG A 42 3.00 -4.86 9.03
C ARG A 42 3.57 -5.61 7.83
N THR A 43 2.71 -5.97 6.92
CA THR A 43 3.13 -6.58 5.65
C THR A 43 3.82 -5.54 4.78
N LYS A 44 5.04 -5.83 4.33
CA LYS A 44 5.81 -4.94 3.46
C LYS A 44 5.64 -5.36 2.01
N LEU A 45 5.27 -4.41 1.18
CA LEU A 45 5.10 -4.58 -0.26
C LEU A 45 6.07 -3.69 -1.01
N GLU A 46 6.54 -4.14 -2.15
CA GLU A 46 7.27 -3.29 -3.09
C GLU A 46 6.30 -2.40 -3.87
N TYR A 47 6.73 -1.18 -4.14
CA TYR A 47 5.94 -0.27 -4.95
C TYR A 47 5.79 -0.78 -6.39
N ASP A 48 4.55 -0.83 -6.85
CA ASP A 48 4.23 -1.03 -8.25
C ASP A 48 3.16 0.00 -8.64
N LYS A 49 3.36 0.68 -9.78
CA LYS A 49 2.49 1.78 -10.23
C LYS A 49 1.03 1.36 -10.41
N ASP A 50 0.81 0.13 -10.86
CA ASP A 50 -0.52 -0.40 -11.18
C ASP A 50 -0.95 -1.52 -10.22
N ASN A 51 -0.44 -1.49 -8.98
CA ASN A 51 -0.83 -2.45 -7.96
C ASN A 51 -2.31 -2.32 -7.60
N THR A 52 -2.94 -3.44 -7.34
CA THR A 52 -4.29 -3.53 -6.78
C THR A 52 -4.25 -4.43 -5.55
N LEU A 53 -4.62 -3.87 -4.42
CA LEU A 53 -4.75 -4.56 -3.15
C LEU A 53 -6.21 -4.95 -2.96
N THR A 54 -6.47 -6.23 -2.76
CA THR A 54 -7.81 -6.79 -2.60
C THR A 54 -7.94 -7.42 -1.23
N PHE A 55 -8.94 -6.97 -0.47
CA PHE A 55 -9.30 -7.51 0.83
C PHE A 55 -10.61 -8.26 0.73
N ASP A 56 -10.59 -9.52 1.11
CA ASP A 56 -11.79 -10.34 1.23
C ASP A 56 -12.04 -10.59 2.72
N VAL A 57 -13.09 -9.96 3.24
CA VAL A 57 -13.47 -10.01 4.66
C VAL A 57 -14.67 -10.91 4.82
N ALA A 58 -14.59 -11.86 5.72
CA ALA A 58 -15.69 -12.76 6.04
C ALA A 58 -16.12 -12.61 7.50
N PHE A 59 -17.42 -12.56 7.69
CA PHE A 59 -18.06 -12.55 9.02
C PHE A 59 -19.02 -13.72 9.11
N PRO A 60 -18.61 -14.84 9.76
CA PRO A 60 -19.43 -16.04 9.87
C PRO A 60 -20.39 -15.92 11.04
N ASP A 61 -21.40 -15.07 10.96
CA ASP A 61 -22.46 -15.00 11.94
C ASP A 61 -23.78 -15.52 11.35
N TYR A 62 -24.21 -16.66 11.85
CA TYR A 62 -25.47 -17.26 11.45
C TYR A 62 -26.68 -16.61 12.10
N CYS A 63 -26.48 -15.76 13.11
CA CYS A 63 -27.54 -15.07 13.83
C CYS A 63 -27.97 -13.77 13.17
N HIS A 64 -27.02 -13.06 12.54
CA HIS A 64 -27.25 -11.81 11.85
C HIS A 64 -27.17 -12.02 10.34
N LYS A 65 -28.30 -12.36 9.71
CA LYS A 65 -28.37 -12.55 8.26
C LYS A 65 -28.14 -11.27 7.49
N ASP A 66 -28.54 -10.14 8.06
CA ASP A 66 -28.42 -8.81 7.46
C ASP A 66 -27.39 -7.99 8.23
N TYR A 67 -26.20 -7.90 7.67
CA TYR A 67 -25.14 -7.04 8.17
C TYR A 67 -24.54 -6.24 7.01
N TYR A 68 -23.83 -5.16 7.36
CA TYR A 68 -23.07 -4.40 6.39
C TYR A 68 -21.69 -4.06 6.94
N ILE A 69 -20.76 -3.76 6.05
CA ILE A 69 -19.39 -3.45 6.38
C ILE A 69 -19.14 -1.98 6.07
N LYS A 70 -18.65 -1.23 7.05
CA LYS A 70 -18.02 0.08 6.83
C LYS A 70 -16.52 -0.13 6.79
N TYR A 71 -15.87 0.37 5.77
CA TYR A 71 -14.43 0.23 5.63
C TYR A 71 -13.77 1.53 5.23
N ARG A 72 -12.49 1.67 5.59
CA ARG A 72 -11.63 2.74 5.14
C ARG A 72 -10.20 2.26 5.00
N MET A 73 -9.38 3.03 4.30
CA MET A 73 -7.94 2.89 4.25
C MET A 73 -7.32 4.09 4.94
N ASP A 74 -6.93 3.93 6.20
CA ASP A 74 -6.18 4.94 6.93
C ASP A 74 -4.84 5.19 6.24
N GLY A 75 -4.47 6.46 6.07
CA GLY A 75 -3.32 6.91 5.27
C GLY A 75 -3.64 7.24 3.80
N LEU A 76 -4.83 6.86 3.27
CA LEU A 76 -5.29 7.26 1.93
C LEU A 76 -6.42 8.29 1.98
N GLY A 77 -7.27 8.22 3.01
CA GLY A 77 -8.39 9.13 3.23
C GLY A 77 -9.15 8.75 4.49
N GLU A 78 -9.86 9.72 5.06
CA GLU A 78 -10.61 9.54 6.31
C GLU A 78 -12.05 9.04 6.10
N ASN A 79 -12.53 9.00 4.85
CA ASN A 79 -13.91 8.71 4.54
C ASN A 79 -14.22 7.22 4.67
N TRP A 80 -15.26 6.92 5.46
CA TRP A 80 -15.83 5.59 5.56
C TRP A 80 -16.73 5.29 4.37
N THR A 81 -16.53 4.13 3.78
CA THR A 81 -17.37 3.62 2.70
C THR A 81 -18.18 2.45 3.21
N LYS A 82 -19.49 2.43 2.90
CA LYS A 82 -20.40 1.35 3.25
C LYS A 82 -20.52 0.36 2.09
N THR A 83 -20.41 -0.91 2.36
CA THR A 83 -20.73 -1.98 1.40
C THR A 83 -21.74 -2.95 2.00
N VAL A 84 -22.64 -3.41 1.17
CA VAL A 84 -23.60 -4.48 1.48
C VAL A 84 -23.13 -5.68 0.66
N ASN A 85 -22.97 -6.80 1.26
CA ASN A 85 -22.46 -8.05 0.71
C ASN A 85 -20.95 -8.26 0.89
N ASN A 86 -20.57 -9.52 0.99
CA ASN A 86 -19.20 -10.00 1.08
C ASN A 86 -18.42 -9.85 -0.24
N LEU A 87 -18.47 -8.66 -0.85
CA LEU A 87 -17.68 -8.41 -2.06
C LEU A 87 -16.24 -8.03 -1.69
N PRO A 88 -15.25 -8.57 -2.39
CA PRO A 88 -13.88 -8.18 -2.17
C PRO A 88 -13.65 -6.67 -2.38
N ILE A 89 -13.07 -6.02 -1.39
CA ILE A 89 -12.78 -4.58 -1.39
C ILE A 89 -11.45 -4.35 -2.09
N LYS A 90 -11.45 -3.50 -3.12
CA LYS A 90 -10.29 -3.27 -3.97
C LYS A 90 -9.80 -1.84 -3.87
N TYR A 91 -8.49 -1.69 -3.65
CA TYR A 91 -7.77 -0.43 -3.73
C TYR A 91 -6.71 -0.52 -4.82
N SER A 92 -6.82 0.30 -5.86
CA SER A 92 -5.90 0.31 -6.99
C SER A 92 -4.98 1.51 -6.94
N ARG A 93 -3.74 1.34 -7.43
CA ARG A 93 -2.75 2.41 -7.57
C ARG A 93 -2.40 3.12 -6.26
N LEU A 94 -2.23 2.34 -5.20
CA LEU A 94 -1.81 2.88 -3.92
C LEU A 94 -0.38 3.46 -4.04
N PRO A 95 -0.16 4.73 -3.66
CA PRO A 95 1.18 5.29 -3.57
C PRO A 95 2.02 4.57 -2.52
N TYR A 96 3.33 4.83 -2.51
CA TYR A 96 4.17 4.34 -1.42
C TYR A 96 3.82 5.05 -0.12
N GLY A 97 3.77 4.29 0.98
CA GLY A 97 3.35 4.82 2.27
C GLY A 97 3.00 3.73 3.27
N LYS A 98 2.56 4.17 4.43
CA LYS A 98 2.04 3.30 5.49
C LYS A 98 0.53 3.43 5.53
N TYR A 99 -0.15 2.31 5.39
CA TYR A 99 -1.61 2.25 5.36
C TYR A 99 -2.10 1.26 6.41
N THR A 100 -3.33 1.46 6.86
CA THR A 100 -4.05 0.47 7.66
C THR A 100 -5.45 0.34 7.08
N PHE A 101 -5.76 -0.84 6.55
CA PHE A 101 -7.13 -1.16 6.17
C PHE A 101 -7.93 -1.44 7.45
N GLU A 102 -9.05 -0.76 7.61
CA GLU A 102 -9.98 -0.93 8.72
C GLU A 102 -11.36 -1.30 8.19
N ALA A 103 -11.98 -2.30 8.81
CA ALA A 103 -13.34 -2.69 8.51
C ALA A 103 -14.10 -2.93 9.80
N ASP A 104 -15.22 -2.23 9.94
CA ASP A 104 -16.15 -2.33 11.03
C ASP A 104 -17.44 -2.99 10.52
N ILE A 105 -17.87 -4.05 11.19
CA ILE A 105 -19.06 -4.82 10.83
C ILE A 105 -20.23 -4.36 11.71
N TYR A 106 -21.33 -3.99 11.06
CA TYR A 106 -22.52 -3.51 11.73
C TYR A 106 -23.73 -4.41 11.40
N SER A 107 -24.57 -4.62 12.39
CA SER A 107 -25.90 -5.21 12.20
C SER A 107 -26.82 -4.28 11.38
N ALA A 108 -27.93 -4.79 10.88
CA ALA A 108 -28.99 -4.00 10.27
C ALA A 108 -29.58 -2.92 11.18
N SER A 109 -29.46 -3.09 12.51
CA SER A 109 -29.86 -2.12 13.54
C SER A 109 -28.78 -1.10 13.90
N ASP A 110 -27.70 -0.97 13.10
CA ASP A 110 -26.56 -0.08 13.35
C ASP A 110 -25.73 -0.42 14.63
N GLU A 111 -25.88 -1.64 15.16
CA GLU A 111 -25.04 -2.10 16.25
C GLU A 111 -23.70 -2.60 15.73
N LEU A 112 -22.60 -2.17 16.35
CA LEU A 112 -21.26 -2.63 16.01
C LEU A 112 -21.08 -4.07 16.51
N LEU A 113 -20.86 -5.00 15.59
CA LEU A 113 -20.68 -6.42 15.88
C LEU A 113 -19.20 -6.76 16.09
N ASP A 114 -18.33 -6.33 15.19
CA ASP A 114 -16.89 -6.62 15.25
C ASP A 114 -16.07 -5.62 14.44
N LYS A 115 -14.75 -5.62 14.67
CA LYS A 115 -13.78 -4.78 13.97
C LYS A 115 -12.57 -5.59 13.57
N ILE A 116 -12.07 -5.32 12.36
CA ILE A 116 -10.83 -5.92 11.90
C ILE A 116 -9.94 -4.87 11.24
N SER A 117 -8.63 -5.00 11.40
CA SER A 117 -7.65 -4.11 10.80
C SER A 117 -6.49 -4.89 10.19
N TYR A 118 -5.93 -4.35 9.10
CA TYR A 118 -4.78 -4.94 8.42
C TYR A 118 -3.76 -3.87 8.07
N PRO A 119 -2.60 -3.83 8.77
CA PRO A 119 -1.56 -2.86 8.50
C PRO A 119 -0.70 -3.29 7.31
N VAL A 120 -0.52 -2.40 6.33
CA VAL A 120 0.31 -2.63 5.15
C VAL A 120 1.27 -1.46 4.95
N THR A 121 2.47 -1.75 4.48
CA THR A 121 3.46 -0.72 4.12
C THR A 121 3.91 -0.98 2.69
N ILE A 122 3.79 0.03 1.84
CA ILE A 122 4.30 0.02 0.47
C ILE A 122 5.62 0.79 0.48
N ASN A 123 6.72 0.09 0.25
CA ASN A 123 8.05 0.67 0.24
C ASN A 123 8.24 1.59 -0.97
N PRO A 124 8.96 2.71 -0.84
CA PRO A 124 9.28 3.56 -1.99
C PRO A 124 10.17 2.80 -2.98
N PRO A 125 10.09 3.13 -4.28
CA PRO A 125 10.95 2.53 -5.29
C PRO A 125 12.42 2.88 -5.03
N PHE A 126 13.34 2.00 -5.46
CA PHE A 126 14.78 2.10 -5.17
C PHE A 126 15.43 3.41 -5.65
N TYR A 127 14.90 4.02 -6.72
CA TYR A 127 15.44 5.27 -7.28
C TYR A 127 15.11 6.52 -6.42
N LEU A 128 14.22 6.42 -5.44
CA LEU A 128 13.94 7.43 -4.42
C LEU A 128 14.71 7.18 -3.12
N SER A 129 15.60 6.18 -3.10
CA SER A 129 16.45 5.90 -1.95
C SER A 129 17.51 6.99 -1.76
N TYR A 130 17.91 7.23 -0.51
CA TYR A 130 19.02 8.13 -0.16
C TYR A 130 20.31 7.85 -0.94
N TRP A 131 20.59 6.57 -1.19
CA TRP A 131 21.76 6.16 -1.97
C TRP A 131 21.67 6.56 -3.45
N ALA A 132 20.50 6.49 -4.05
CA ALA A 132 20.30 6.94 -5.41
C ALA A 132 20.49 8.46 -5.53
N PHE A 133 20.00 9.21 -4.55
CA PHE A 133 20.19 10.66 -4.51
C PHE A 133 21.67 11.06 -4.38
N ALA A 134 22.41 10.39 -3.49
CA ALA A 134 23.86 10.60 -3.36
C ALA A 134 24.60 10.31 -4.67
N PHE A 135 24.21 9.25 -5.39
CA PHE A 135 24.77 8.91 -6.70
C PHE A 135 24.49 9.99 -7.76
N TYR A 136 23.29 10.54 -7.81
CA TYR A 136 22.93 11.63 -8.72
C TYR A 136 23.74 12.90 -8.46
N VAL A 137 23.96 13.26 -7.19
CA VAL A 137 24.81 14.40 -6.81
C VAL A 137 26.25 14.18 -7.27
N LEU A 138 26.82 13.01 -7.03
CA LEU A 138 28.17 12.64 -7.48
C LEU A 138 28.32 12.71 -9.01
N LEU A 139 27.34 12.22 -9.73
CA LEU A 139 27.30 12.25 -11.19
C LEU A 139 27.24 13.68 -11.72
N PHE A 140 26.46 14.54 -11.08
CA PHE A 140 26.35 15.96 -11.44
C PHE A 140 27.67 16.71 -11.20
N ILE A 141 28.33 16.48 -10.07
CA ILE A 141 29.66 17.05 -9.76
C ILE A 141 30.70 16.58 -10.79
N GLY A 142 30.72 15.28 -11.10
CA GLY A 142 31.62 14.70 -12.08
C GLY A 142 31.44 15.32 -13.48
N LEU A 143 30.19 15.58 -13.87
CA LEU A 143 29.87 16.23 -15.14
C LEU A 143 30.43 17.67 -15.18
N ILE A 144 30.28 18.46 -14.11
CA ILE A 144 30.83 19.83 -14.04
C ILE A 144 32.36 19.81 -14.15
N ILE A 145 33.04 18.89 -13.45
CA ILE A 145 34.50 18.74 -13.49
C ILE A 145 34.92 18.35 -14.90
N GLY A 146 34.27 17.37 -15.51
CA GLY A 146 34.53 16.92 -16.88
C GLY A 146 34.42 18.01 -17.92
N VAL A 147 33.34 18.82 -17.84
CA VAL A 147 33.16 19.97 -18.73
C VAL A 147 34.25 21.02 -18.55
N LYS A 148 34.63 21.36 -17.31
CA LYS A 148 35.71 22.30 -17.04
C LYS A 148 37.03 21.78 -17.58
N TRP A 149 37.35 20.51 -17.40
CA TRP A 149 38.56 19.88 -17.91
C TRP A 149 38.60 19.89 -19.45
N TYR A 150 37.47 19.56 -20.09
CA TYR A 150 37.35 19.58 -21.55
C TYR A 150 37.57 20.98 -22.14
N ILE A 151 36.93 22.00 -21.57
CA ILE A 151 37.08 23.40 -21.99
C ILE A 151 38.55 23.86 -21.79
N SER A 152 39.12 23.57 -20.64
CA SER A 152 40.53 23.94 -20.33
C SER A 152 41.52 23.30 -21.31
N HIS A 153 41.27 22.04 -21.65
CA HIS A 153 42.12 21.30 -22.59
C HIS A 153 42.02 21.85 -24.03
N THR A 154 40.82 22.21 -24.45
CA THR A 154 40.58 22.78 -25.79
C THR A 154 41.16 24.18 -25.94
N ILE A 155 41.08 25.02 -24.91
CA ILE A 155 41.68 26.36 -24.90
C ILE A 155 43.21 26.32 -24.94
N LYS A 156 43.83 25.41 -24.21
CA LYS A 156 45.29 25.23 -24.25
C LYS A 156 45.79 24.82 -25.62
N ARG A 157 45.07 23.96 -26.34
CA ARG A 157 45.44 23.59 -27.72
C ARG A 157 45.38 24.78 -28.69
N LYS A 158 44.36 25.66 -28.59
CA LYS A 158 44.26 26.85 -29.45
C LYS A 158 45.38 27.88 -29.22
N LYS A 159 45.83 28.06 -27.98
CA LYS A 159 46.95 28.97 -27.68
C LYS A 159 48.27 28.50 -28.28
N HIS A 160 48.56 27.19 -28.34
CA HIS A 160 49.74 26.63 -28.94
C HIS A 160 49.82 26.83 -30.47
N VAL A 161 48.68 26.76 -31.16
CA VAL A 161 48.61 26.95 -32.60
C VAL A 161 48.80 28.41 -32.97
N SER A 162 48.30 29.36 -32.17
CA SER A 162 48.46 30.81 -32.45
C SER A 162 49.91 31.29 -32.24
N THR A 163 50.73 30.67 -31.41
CA THR A 163 52.10 31.03 -31.19
C THR A 163 53.05 30.54 -32.31
N VAL A 164 52.67 29.46 -32.99
CA VAL A 164 53.49 28.89 -34.11
C VAL A 164 53.29 29.65 -35.43
N ILE A 165 52.24 30.43 -35.61
CA ILE A 165 51.93 31.19 -36.85
C ILE A 165 52.62 32.56 -36.85
N LEU A 166 53.24 33.03 -35.75
CA LEU A 166 53.88 34.35 -35.62
C LEU A 166 55.41 34.29 -35.67
N ILE A 167 56.02 33.25 -36.18
CA ILE A 167 57.42 33.12 -36.57
C ILE A 167 57.42 32.77 -38.07
#